data_33113336d90d49a446cca47dc500e55d
#
_entry.id   33113336d90d49a446cca47dc500e55d
#
_cell.length_a   1.000
_cell.length_b   1.000
_cell.length_c   1.000
_cell.angle_alpha   90.00
_cell.angle_beta   90.00
_cell.angle_gamma   90.00
#
_symmetry.space_group_name_H-M   'P 1'
#
loop_
_entity.id
_entity.type
_entity.pdbx_description
1 polymer ?
#
loop_
_entity_poly.entity_id
_entity_poly.type
_entity_poly.pdbx_seq_one_letter_code
_entity_poly.pdbx_strand_id
1 'polypeptide(L)'
;MLMLGAMLEMKAADVYLLTAQTINGVVGNYAVPSNHQLAPNTSYGGNVYSLNITSMPATGFWFRIAVSGESNQMQPKVNDAPLTINDEGTQNPTSYSIDSDCYGNSNAWKVSYTADQYEYLTVNVDITDGTTRRVWIEGKK
;
A
#
# COMPACT_ATOMS: atom_id res chain seq x y z
N MET A 1 24.09 26.04 29.26
CA MET A 1 22.85 25.24 29.44
C MET A 1 22.58 24.51 28.13
N LEU A 2 22.94 23.22 28.07
CA LEU A 2 22.62 22.39 26.91
C LEU A 2 21.12 22.06 26.99
N MET A 3 20.32 22.65 26.11
CA MET A 3 19.03 22.11 25.81
C MET A 3 19.25 20.84 24.97
N LEU A 4 19.17 19.70 25.60
CA LEU A 4 18.85 18.46 24.91
C LEU A 4 17.42 18.62 24.44
N GLY A 5 17.25 19.07 23.18
CA GLY A 5 16.00 18.94 22.49
C GLY A 5 15.70 17.44 22.47
N ALA A 6 14.62 17.01 23.12
CA ALA A 6 14.09 15.69 22.92
C ALA A 6 13.85 15.54 21.41
N MET A 7 14.74 14.84 20.71
CA MET A 7 14.43 14.30 19.42
C MET A 7 13.27 13.32 19.68
N LEU A 8 12.05 13.79 19.42
CA LEU A 8 10.95 12.87 19.16
C LEU A 8 11.40 12.05 17.96
N GLU A 9 11.98 10.89 18.24
CA GLU A 9 12.08 9.85 17.23
C GLU A 9 10.65 9.54 16.83
N MET A 10 10.20 10.14 15.73
CA MET A 10 9.00 9.69 15.06
C MET A 10 9.33 8.28 14.56
N LYS A 11 8.88 7.29 15.35
CA LYS A 11 8.96 5.90 14.92
C LYS A 11 8.25 5.82 13.58
N ALA A 12 8.97 5.40 12.53
CA ALA A 12 8.40 5.14 11.23
C ALA A 12 7.18 4.21 11.41
N ALA A 13 6.06 4.56 10.81
CA ALA A 13 4.90 3.69 10.82
C ALA A 13 5.22 2.39 10.10
N ASP A 14 4.70 1.27 10.59
CA ASP A 14 4.68 0.02 9.84
C ASP A 14 3.48 0.04 8.91
N VAL A 15 3.71 -0.24 7.63
CA VAL A 15 2.69 -0.26 6.59
C VAL A 15 2.61 -1.65 5.99
N TYR A 16 1.41 -2.20 5.89
CA TYR A 16 1.18 -3.56 5.45
C TYR A 16 0.16 -3.62 4.32
N LEU A 17 0.40 -4.51 3.35
CA LEU A 17 -0.58 -4.89 2.36
C LEU A 17 -1.36 -6.11 2.87
N LEU A 18 -2.67 -6.01 2.91
CA LEU A 18 -3.58 -7.07 3.32
C LEU A 18 -4.25 -7.67 2.09
N THR A 19 -4.10 -8.96 1.91
CA THR A 19 -4.69 -9.71 0.80
C THR A 19 -5.05 -11.12 1.23
N ALA A 20 -5.97 -11.76 0.54
CA ALA A 20 -6.26 -13.19 0.70
C ALA A 20 -5.42 -14.05 -0.25
N GLN A 21 -4.79 -13.45 -1.27
CA GLN A 21 -4.01 -14.17 -2.27
C GLN A 21 -2.57 -14.40 -1.80
N THR A 22 -1.90 -15.34 -2.44
CA THR A 22 -0.46 -15.58 -2.24
C THR A 22 0.33 -14.57 -3.09
N ILE A 23 1.18 -13.80 -2.43
CA ILE A 23 2.06 -12.80 -3.04
C ILE A 23 3.49 -13.07 -2.57
N ASN A 24 4.45 -13.07 -3.48
CA ASN A 24 5.86 -13.36 -3.20
C ASN A 24 6.07 -14.69 -2.43
N GLY A 25 5.23 -15.70 -2.73
CA GLY A 25 5.29 -17.00 -2.07
C GLY A 25 4.71 -17.02 -0.64
N VAL A 26 4.19 -15.89 -0.14
CA VAL A 26 3.59 -15.78 1.19
C VAL A 26 2.06 -15.79 1.06
N VAL A 27 1.42 -16.70 1.77
CA VAL A 27 -0.05 -16.81 1.81
C VAL A 27 -0.62 -15.58 2.51
N GLY A 28 -1.57 -14.90 1.86
CA GLY A 28 -2.24 -13.76 2.42
C GLY A 28 -3.29 -14.13 3.47
N ASN A 29 -3.47 -13.22 4.42
CA ASN A 29 -4.56 -13.28 5.39
C ASN A 29 -4.88 -11.87 5.85
N TYR A 30 -6.10 -11.40 5.62
CA TYR A 30 -6.53 -10.06 6.05
C TYR A 30 -6.42 -9.86 7.57
N ALA A 31 -6.43 -10.93 8.36
CA ALA A 31 -6.29 -10.87 9.82
C ALA A 31 -4.82 -10.89 10.29
N VAL A 32 -3.86 -11.10 9.39
CA VAL A 32 -2.43 -11.17 9.72
C VAL A 32 -1.64 -10.14 8.89
N PRO A 33 -1.65 -8.87 9.31
CA PRO A 33 -1.01 -7.79 8.54
C PRO A 33 0.47 -8.01 8.24
N SER A 34 1.21 -8.63 9.15
CA SER A 34 2.65 -8.82 9.03
C SER A 34 3.12 -9.72 7.89
N ASN A 35 2.20 -10.40 7.19
CA ASN A 35 2.57 -11.29 6.08
C ASN A 35 3.17 -10.52 4.88
N HIS A 36 2.72 -9.29 4.63
CA HIS A 36 3.21 -8.48 3.52
C HIS A 36 3.48 -7.04 3.97
N GLN A 37 4.68 -6.80 4.50
CA GLN A 37 5.09 -5.48 4.94
C GLN A 37 5.69 -4.68 3.79
N LEU A 38 5.28 -3.41 3.68
CA LEU A 38 5.91 -2.45 2.79
C LEU A 38 7.15 -1.86 3.46
N ALA A 39 8.17 -1.57 2.65
CA ALA A 39 9.38 -0.91 3.12
C ALA A 39 9.39 0.57 2.72
N PRO A 40 10.05 1.46 3.49
CA PRO A 40 10.24 2.85 3.08
C PRO A 40 10.90 2.94 1.71
N ASN A 41 10.35 3.79 0.84
CA ASN A 41 10.89 4.05 -0.50
C ASN A 41 11.37 5.49 -0.59
N THR A 42 12.67 5.68 -0.37
CA THR A 42 13.30 7.00 -0.34
C THR A 42 13.37 7.69 -1.70
N SER A 43 13.17 6.95 -2.80
CA SER A 43 13.18 7.51 -4.16
C SER A 43 12.03 8.46 -4.42
N TYR A 44 10.92 8.33 -3.68
CA TYR A 44 9.75 9.19 -3.82
C TYR A 44 9.68 10.34 -2.81
N GLY A 45 10.62 10.40 -1.85
CA GLY A 45 10.57 11.37 -0.76
C GLY A 45 9.41 11.15 0.22
N GLY A 46 9.32 11.99 1.25
CA GLY A 46 8.24 11.90 2.23
C GLY A 46 8.16 10.54 2.94
N ASN A 47 6.96 10.14 3.30
CA ASN A 47 6.65 8.83 3.90
C ASN A 47 5.97 7.92 2.89
N VAL A 48 6.69 7.55 1.84
CA VAL A 48 6.25 6.58 0.84
C VAL A 48 6.78 5.21 1.22
N TYR A 49 5.90 4.21 1.19
CA TYR A 49 6.21 2.81 1.47
C TYR A 49 5.85 1.98 0.24
N SER A 50 6.66 1.00 -0.07
CA SER A 50 6.50 0.19 -1.27
C SER A 50 6.66 -1.30 -1.00
N LEU A 51 5.90 -2.11 -1.74
CA LEU A 51 6.08 -3.54 -1.83
C LEU A 51 6.31 -3.92 -3.28
N ASN A 52 7.47 -4.48 -3.56
CA ASN A 52 7.77 -5.06 -4.86
C ASN A 52 7.22 -6.49 -4.93
N ILE A 53 6.38 -6.75 -5.91
CA ILE A 53 5.70 -8.03 -6.11
C ILE A 53 6.28 -8.70 -7.34
N THR A 54 7.09 -9.72 -7.15
CA THR A 54 7.77 -10.49 -8.20
C THR A 54 7.12 -11.83 -8.46
N SER A 55 6.30 -12.32 -7.54
CA SER A 55 5.47 -13.50 -7.69
C SER A 55 4.05 -13.14 -7.30
N MET A 56 3.13 -13.24 -8.25
CA MET A 56 1.77 -12.73 -8.13
C MET A 56 0.75 -13.74 -8.70
N PRO A 57 -0.54 -13.66 -8.29
CA PRO A 57 -1.60 -14.42 -8.92
C PRO A 57 -1.70 -14.16 -10.43
N ALA A 58 -2.16 -15.12 -11.20
CA ALA A 58 -2.09 -15.08 -12.67
C ALA A 58 -2.85 -13.91 -13.32
N THR A 59 -3.95 -13.45 -12.73
CA THR A 59 -4.84 -12.47 -13.37
C THR A 59 -5.21 -11.27 -12.49
N GLY A 60 -4.67 -11.19 -11.29
CA GLY A 60 -4.92 -10.08 -10.39
C GLY A 60 -5.07 -10.48 -8.93
N PHE A 61 -5.21 -9.48 -8.09
CA PHE A 61 -5.39 -9.65 -6.66
C PHE A 61 -6.20 -8.50 -6.07
N TRP A 62 -6.70 -8.71 -4.86
CA TRP A 62 -7.40 -7.73 -4.06
C TRP A 62 -6.56 -7.38 -2.84
N PHE A 63 -6.57 -6.12 -2.44
CA PHE A 63 -5.83 -5.71 -1.26
C PHE A 63 -6.46 -4.52 -0.53
N ARG A 64 -6.09 -4.40 0.73
CA ARG A 64 -6.25 -3.24 1.60
C ARG A 64 -4.89 -2.86 2.16
N ILE A 65 -4.80 -1.72 2.80
CA ILE A 65 -3.59 -1.27 3.47
C ILE A 65 -3.88 -1.09 4.96
N ALA A 66 -3.00 -1.61 5.81
CA ALA A 66 -3.00 -1.33 7.24
C ALA A 66 -1.79 -0.46 7.58
N VAL A 67 -2.02 0.54 8.43
CA VAL A 67 -0.96 1.41 8.97
C VAL A 67 -0.96 1.23 10.49
N SER A 68 0.20 0.96 11.07
CA SER A 68 0.32 0.75 12.52
C SER A 68 -0.16 1.97 13.30
N GLY A 69 -0.90 1.74 14.37
CA GLY A 69 -1.50 2.78 15.19
C GLY A 69 -2.85 3.30 14.70
N GLU A 70 -3.28 2.91 13.50
CA GLU A 70 -4.59 3.24 12.97
C GLU A 70 -5.58 2.09 13.22
N SER A 71 -6.78 2.40 13.69
CA SER A 71 -7.78 1.39 14.04
C SER A 71 -8.52 0.82 12.84
N ASN A 72 -8.62 1.58 11.75
CA ASN A 72 -9.25 1.18 10.51
C ASN A 72 -8.21 0.95 9.41
N GLN A 73 -8.49 0.04 8.51
CA GLN A 73 -7.68 -0.21 7.33
C GLN A 73 -8.00 0.80 6.22
N MET A 74 -7.00 1.17 5.43
CA MET A 74 -7.23 1.91 4.20
C MET A 74 -7.85 0.98 3.17
N GLN A 75 -9.00 1.37 2.64
CA GLN A 75 -9.76 0.61 1.66
C GLN A 75 -10.48 1.55 0.71
N PRO A 76 -10.94 1.09 -0.45
CA PRO A 76 -11.79 1.91 -1.31
C PRO A 76 -13.19 2.05 -0.72
N LYS A 77 -13.89 3.09 -1.15
CA LYS A 77 -15.28 3.37 -0.74
C LYS A 77 -16.25 2.28 -1.21
N VAL A 78 -15.95 1.66 -2.34
CA VAL A 78 -16.73 0.58 -2.94
C VAL A 78 -15.83 -0.64 -3.10
N ASN A 79 -16.35 -1.81 -2.77
CA ASN A 79 -15.60 -3.05 -2.94
C ASN A 79 -15.26 -3.28 -4.42
N ASP A 80 -14.10 -3.90 -4.68
CA ASP A 80 -13.57 -4.15 -6.02
C ASP A 80 -13.25 -2.89 -6.85
N ALA A 81 -13.09 -1.73 -6.20
CA ALA A 81 -12.66 -0.52 -6.88
C ALA A 81 -11.34 -0.76 -7.64
N PRO A 82 -11.30 -0.52 -8.95
CA PRO A 82 -10.11 -0.81 -9.73
C PRO A 82 -8.98 0.19 -9.43
N LEU A 83 -7.75 -0.32 -9.33
CA LEU A 83 -6.54 0.49 -9.41
C LEU A 83 -5.83 0.21 -10.72
N THR A 84 -5.55 1.26 -11.47
CA THR A 84 -4.82 1.18 -12.73
C THR A 84 -3.34 0.94 -12.45
N ILE A 85 -2.74 0.01 -13.18
CA ILE A 85 -1.29 -0.20 -13.17
C ILE A 85 -0.65 0.81 -14.15
N ASN A 86 0.21 1.66 -13.63
CA ASN A 86 0.97 2.62 -14.43
C ASN A 86 2.32 2.03 -14.82
N ASP A 87 2.96 2.60 -15.85
CA ASP A 87 4.32 2.22 -16.19
C ASP A 87 5.29 2.56 -15.05
N GLU A 88 6.34 1.76 -14.90
CA GLU A 88 7.39 1.96 -13.90
C GLU A 88 7.93 3.39 -13.94
N GLY A 89 8.05 4.00 -12.77
CA GLY A 89 8.50 5.39 -12.61
C GLY A 89 7.39 6.44 -12.78
N THR A 90 6.17 6.03 -13.09
CA THR A 90 5.04 6.94 -13.22
C THR A 90 4.22 6.97 -11.94
N GLN A 91 4.25 8.10 -11.25
CA GLN A 91 3.37 8.37 -10.11
C GLN A 91 2.03 8.91 -10.62
N ASN A 92 0.99 8.12 -10.47
CA ASN A 92 -0.38 8.58 -10.71
C ASN A 92 -1.26 8.14 -9.54
N PRO A 93 -1.08 8.76 -8.36
CA PRO A 93 -1.74 8.32 -7.15
C PRO A 93 -3.21 8.66 -7.15
N THR A 94 -4.01 7.75 -6.62
CA THR A 94 -5.37 8.04 -6.18
C THR A 94 -5.30 8.53 -4.74
N SER A 95 -5.94 9.67 -4.47
CA SER A 95 -5.97 10.28 -3.15
C SER A 95 -7.24 9.88 -2.40
N TYR A 96 -7.10 9.61 -1.12
CA TYR A 96 -8.18 9.23 -0.22
C TYR A 96 -8.13 10.08 1.04
N SER A 97 -9.29 10.61 1.45
CA SER A 97 -9.40 11.29 2.74
C SER A 97 -9.50 10.27 3.87
N ILE A 98 -8.75 10.47 4.93
CA ILE A 98 -8.77 9.60 6.10
C ILE A 98 -10.18 9.54 6.72
N ASP A 99 -10.88 10.66 6.79
CA ASP A 99 -12.12 10.76 7.53
C ASP A 99 -13.37 10.31 6.77
N SER A 100 -13.33 10.28 5.43
CA SER A 100 -14.56 10.10 4.66
C SER A 100 -14.52 9.01 3.59
N ASP A 101 -13.35 8.67 3.06
CA ASP A 101 -13.34 7.95 1.80
C ASP A 101 -12.81 6.52 1.84
N CYS A 102 -11.92 6.17 2.75
CA CYS A 102 -11.24 4.90 2.64
C CYS A 102 -11.02 4.11 3.93
N TYR A 103 -11.69 4.49 5.01
CA TYR A 103 -11.49 3.78 6.28
C TYR A 103 -12.63 2.80 6.60
N GLY A 104 -12.25 1.56 6.86
CA GLY A 104 -13.15 0.47 7.22
C GLY A 104 -12.42 -0.87 7.16
N ASN A 105 -13.15 -1.97 7.13
CA ASN A 105 -12.60 -3.32 7.17
C ASN A 105 -13.29 -4.29 6.21
N SER A 106 -13.99 -3.81 5.18
CA SER A 106 -14.85 -4.65 4.35
C SER A 106 -14.60 -4.58 2.85
N ASN A 107 -14.00 -3.50 2.35
CA ASN A 107 -13.77 -3.30 0.92
C ASN A 107 -12.29 -3.47 0.57
N ALA A 108 -12.01 -3.86 -0.66
CA ALA A 108 -10.66 -3.99 -1.19
C ALA A 108 -10.55 -3.35 -2.57
N TRP A 109 -9.36 -2.83 -2.91
CA TRP A 109 -9.02 -2.51 -4.29
C TRP A 109 -8.78 -3.78 -5.07
N LYS A 110 -9.11 -3.73 -6.35
CA LYS A 110 -8.85 -4.80 -7.30
C LYS A 110 -7.81 -4.37 -8.31
N VAL A 111 -6.76 -5.17 -8.43
CA VAL A 111 -5.74 -5.04 -9.45
C VAL A 111 -5.92 -6.17 -10.46
N SER A 112 -6.06 -5.84 -11.73
CA SER A 112 -6.27 -6.83 -12.79
C SER A 112 -5.23 -6.67 -13.90
N TYR A 113 -4.76 -7.79 -14.42
CA TYR A 113 -3.79 -7.86 -15.52
C TYR A 113 -3.96 -9.20 -16.26
N THR A 114 -3.37 -9.29 -17.44
CA THR A 114 -3.26 -10.56 -18.15
C THR A 114 -2.08 -11.37 -17.58
N ALA A 115 -2.20 -12.68 -17.57
CA ALA A 115 -1.12 -13.57 -17.14
C ALA A 115 0.18 -13.22 -17.91
N ASP A 116 1.27 -13.16 -17.15
CA ASP A 116 2.61 -12.83 -17.65
C ASP A 116 2.77 -11.43 -18.29
N GLN A 117 1.81 -10.54 -18.08
CA GLN A 117 1.86 -9.18 -18.62
C GLN A 117 2.98 -8.34 -17.98
N TYR A 118 3.28 -8.55 -16.72
CA TYR A 118 4.27 -7.79 -15.96
C TYR A 118 5.34 -8.72 -15.39
N GLU A 119 6.58 -8.28 -15.46
CA GLU A 119 7.72 -8.91 -14.79
C GLU A 119 7.59 -8.75 -13.27
N TYR A 120 7.21 -7.56 -12.83
CA TYR A 120 6.87 -7.27 -11.44
C TYR A 120 5.91 -6.06 -11.33
N LEU A 121 5.27 -5.97 -10.18
CA LEU A 121 4.46 -4.82 -9.78
C LEU A 121 5.05 -4.20 -8.52
N THR A 122 4.83 -2.90 -8.34
CA THR A 122 5.15 -2.20 -7.09
C THR A 122 3.90 -1.48 -6.58
N VAL A 123 3.45 -1.85 -5.40
CA VAL A 123 2.38 -1.14 -4.69
C VAL A 123 3.02 -0.06 -3.84
N ASN A 124 2.58 1.18 -4.01
CA ASN A 124 3.08 2.35 -3.30
C ASN A 124 1.99 2.99 -2.46
N VAL A 125 2.34 3.37 -1.26
CA VAL A 125 1.46 4.06 -0.32
C VAL A 125 2.19 5.28 0.24
N ASP A 126 1.60 6.45 0.09
CA ASP A 126 2.12 7.69 0.66
C ASP A 126 1.28 8.11 1.86
N ILE A 127 1.90 8.12 3.02
CA ILE A 127 1.29 8.51 4.29
C ILE A 127 1.86 9.83 4.84
N THR A 128 2.46 10.66 3.98
CA THR A 128 3.08 11.92 4.38
C THR A 128 2.07 12.89 4.96
N ASP A 129 0.91 13.02 4.30
CA ASP A 129 -0.16 13.89 4.77
C ASP A 129 -1.00 13.20 5.84
N GLY A 130 -1.25 13.89 6.95
CA GLY A 130 -2.03 13.37 8.08
C GLY A 130 -3.53 13.21 7.80
N THR A 131 -4.04 13.82 6.74
CA THR A 131 -5.48 13.82 6.39
C THR A 131 -5.80 13.12 5.08
N THR A 132 -4.81 12.96 4.21
CA THR A 132 -4.95 12.37 2.88
C THR A 132 -3.90 11.28 2.70
N ARG A 133 -4.33 10.12 2.23
CA ARG A 133 -3.45 9.00 1.84
C ARG A 133 -3.48 8.86 0.33
N ARG A 134 -2.36 8.41 -0.25
CA ARG A 134 -2.26 8.16 -1.68
C ARG A 134 -1.79 6.73 -1.92
N VAL A 135 -2.40 6.07 -2.90
CA VAL A 135 -2.07 4.70 -3.31
C VAL A 135 -1.94 4.66 -4.82
N TRP A 136 -0.90 4.02 -5.32
CA TRP A 136 -0.74 3.76 -6.74
C TRP A 136 0.07 2.50 -6.99
N ILE A 137 -0.05 1.96 -8.19
CA ILE A 137 0.66 0.77 -8.60
C ILE A 137 1.45 1.07 -9.87
N GLU A 138 2.69 0.62 -9.89
CA GLU A 138 3.57 0.66 -11.04
C GLU A 138 3.90 -0.75 -11.48
N GLY A 139 4.06 -0.96 -12.77
CA GLY A 139 4.37 -2.25 -13.36
C GLY A 139 5.50 -2.18 -14.35
N LYS A 140 6.38 -3.18 -14.31
CA LYS A 140 7.43 -3.44 -15.31
C LYS A 140 6.94 -4.51 -16.27
N LYS A 141 6.91 -4.18 -17.55
CA LYS A 141 6.63 -5.15 -18.63
C LYS A 141 7.90 -5.83 -19.10
#